data_164c8c39b50d43ead4976609e0c91dde
#
_entry.id   164c8c39b50d43ead4976609e0c91dde
#
_cell.length_a   1.000
_cell.length_b   1.000
_cell.length_c   1.000
_cell.angle_alpha   90.00
_cell.angle_beta   90.00
_cell.angle_gamma   90.00
#
_symmetry.space_group_name_H-M   'P 1'
#
loop_
_entity.id
_entity.type
_entity.pdbx_description
1 polymer ?
#
loop_
_entity_poly.entity_id
_entity_poly.type
_entity_poly.pdbx_seq_one_letter_code
_entity_poly.pdbx_strand_id
1 'polypeptide(L)'
;MKNVTVLKCASNVRKLEMQMNTRIPRNSLAVVTITLILAVSSWAASKEKVLYTFQGTGDGVEPIGGVVRDAKGNLYGTTRFNFQSSGAPTGFGLVYQLTPTKSGEFKEKVLHTFQGELRDGQSPQSSVVFDAAGNLYGTADGGLFGCGIVYKLAPTPNGPWTETIIHQFNAFNGHNDGCEPIGSLIFDNAGNLYGTTSQGGGGTTDTFCTNGCGTVFKLAPNKDGSWTESILHALHQGGGGSRDGQNPFDSVVFDNAGNLYGTTLAGGPDDLGTVFKLTPVTSGKWTETLLFKFHDLVNNPPDGANPMAGVVLDPSGNLYGTTLGGGGGAGGGGAVFKLTAGANGKFEESVIHRFSLSKSGFQDGMIPAGGLIMDSAGNLFGTTFLGGGHNEPVCQIDGQQVFEGCGTIFKLTPTANGKWSESFLHAFQDDTDGGLPEPDHLTMDAQGNLYGTASAGGKLVQSQNGGFNSFGVVFEIVGAATPAR
;
A
#
# COMPACT_ATOMS: atom_id res chain seq x y z
N MET A 1 -14.53 39.09 -14.90
CA MET A 1 -13.42 39.82 -14.26
C MET A 1 -12.18 38.89 -14.13
N LYS A 2 -11.69 38.31 -15.25
CA LYS A 2 -10.52 37.38 -15.22
C LYS A 2 -9.36 37.81 -16.12
N ASN A 3 -9.32 39.06 -16.60
CA ASN A 3 -8.28 39.52 -17.54
C ASN A 3 -7.34 40.61 -16.99
N VAL A 4 -7.30 40.83 -15.67
CA VAL A 4 -6.49 41.96 -15.11
C VAL A 4 -5.16 41.46 -14.50
N THR A 5 -5.02 40.17 -14.19
CA THR A 5 -3.82 39.65 -13.49
C THR A 5 -2.66 39.26 -14.43
N VAL A 6 -2.93 38.91 -15.67
CA VAL A 6 -1.89 38.52 -16.65
C VAL A 6 -1.13 39.73 -17.21
N LEU A 7 -1.77 40.92 -17.29
CA LEU A 7 -1.15 42.13 -17.81
C LEU A 7 -0.19 42.84 -16.86
N LYS A 8 -0.22 42.54 -15.56
CA LYS A 8 0.72 43.11 -14.57
C LYS A 8 2.06 42.43 -14.51
N CYS A 9 2.16 41.18 -14.94
CA CYS A 9 3.44 40.44 -14.98
C CYS A 9 4.31 40.85 -16.18
N ALA A 10 3.68 41.17 -17.32
CA ALA A 10 4.40 41.61 -18.53
C ALA A 10 4.99 43.05 -18.46
N SER A 11 4.43 43.90 -17.63
CA SER A 11 4.92 45.28 -17.47
C SER A 11 6.16 45.39 -16.58
N ASN A 12 6.38 44.44 -15.67
CA ASN A 12 7.54 44.45 -14.80
C ASN A 12 8.82 43.90 -15.47
N VAL A 13 8.68 43.03 -16.47
CA VAL A 13 9.85 42.50 -17.23
C VAL A 13 10.43 43.62 -18.13
N ARG A 14 9.60 44.43 -18.75
CA ARG A 14 10.07 45.57 -19.59
C ARG A 14 10.72 46.71 -18.78
N LYS A 15 10.39 46.86 -17.50
CA LYS A 15 11.05 47.85 -16.63
C LYS A 15 12.45 47.43 -16.17
N LEU A 16 12.74 46.15 -16.07
CA LEU A 16 14.08 45.66 -15.76
C LEU A 16 15.04 45.77 -16.95
N GLU A 17 14.57 45.61 -18.20
CA GLU A 17 15.40 45.75 -19.37
C GLU A 17 15.82 47.22 -19.67
N MET A 18 15.06 48.22 -19.20
CA MET A 18 15.33 49.63 -19.44
C MET A 18 16.29 50.29 -18.41
N GLN A 19 16.60 49.59 -17.30
CA GLN A 19 17.54 50.11 -16.29
C GLN A 19 18.98 49.57 -16.42
N MET A 20 19.24 48.62 -17.31
CA MET A 20 20.59 48.07 -17.51
C MET A 20 21.40 48.70 -18.66
N ASN A 21 20.87 49.76 -19.31
CA ASN A 21 21.48 50.30 -20.52
C ASN A 21 22.20 51.64 -20.34
N THR A 22 22.59 52.05 -19.11
CA THR A 22 23.41 53.22 -18.91
C THR A 22 24.59 52.99 -17.97
N ARG A 23 25.80 52.95 -18.60
CA ARG A 23 27.18 53.08 -18.04
C ARG A 23 28.01 51.77 -18.03
N ILE A 24 28.60 51.47 -19.17
CA ILE A 24 29.90 50.77 -19.22
C ILE A 24 30.85 51.55 -20.11
N PRO A 25 32.06 51.99 -19.64
CA PRO A 25 33.05 52.71 -20.47
C PRO A 25 33.71 51.69 -21.42
N ARG A 26 33.94 52.17 -22.67
CA ARG A 26 34.73 51.44 -23.67
C ARG A 26 36.18 51.32 -23.23
N ASN A 27 36.61 50.11 -22.92
CA ASN A 27 37.91 49.50 -23.23
C ASN A 27 38.11 48.25 -22.40
N SER A 28 37.79 47.12 -23.00
CA SER A 28 38.39 45.80 -22.85
C SER A 28 37.43 44.75 -23.37
N LEU A 29 37.78 44.16 -24.48
CA LEU A 29 37.11 43.00 -25.05
C LEU A 29 37.37 41.82 -24.12
N ALA A 30 36.39 41.49 -23.29
CA ALA A 30 36.22 40.14 -22.74
C ALA A 30 34.72 39.83 -22.84
N VAL A 31 34.37 39.10 -23.88
CA VAL A 31 33.01 38.55 -24.03
C VAL A 31 32.87 37.45 -22.98
N VAL A 32 32.40 37.79 -21.81
CA VAL A 32 31.90 36.81 -20.85
C VAL A 32 30.44 36.56 -21.26
N THR A 33 30.27 35.57 -22.07
CA THR A 33 28.93 34.99 -22.32
C THR A 33 28.47 34.30 -21.05
N ILE A 34 27.78 35.03 -20.18
CA ILE A 34 27.05 34.44 -19.08
C ILE A 34 25.84 33.77 -19.73
N THR A 35 26.03 32.50 -20.11
CA THR A 35 24.92 31.61 -20.40
C THR A 35 24.25 31.33 -19.08
N LEU A 36 23.26 32.16 -18.71
CA LEU A 36 22.30 31.80 -17.67
C LEU A 36 21.53 30.61 -18.23
N ILE A 37 22.04 29.40 -17.98
CA ILE A 37 21.24 28.19 -18.09
C ILE A 37 20.22 28.29 -16.95
N LEU A 38 19.07 28.90 -17.24
CA LEU A 38 17.84 28.63 -16.53
C LEU A 38 17.58 27.14 -16.80
N ALA A 39 18.13 26.29 -15.95
CA ALA A 39 17.57 24.98 -15.76
C ALA A 39 16.16 25.20 -15.22
N VAL A 40 15.23 25.48 -16.14
CA VAL A 40 13.83 25.18 -15.89
C VAL A 40 13.83 23.68 -15.76
N SER A 41 14.00 23.18 -14.53
CA SER A 41 13.49 21.88 -14.19
C SER A 41 11.99 22.00 -14.48
N SER A 42 11.61 21.67 -15.71
CA SER A 42 10.25 21.25 -15.97
C SER A 42 10.07 20.02 -15.11
N TRP A 43 9.54 20.20 -13.92
CA TRP A 43 8.86 19.15 -13.24
C TRP A 43 7.74 18.75 -14.21
N ALA A 44 8.00 17.75 -15.03
CA ALA A 44 6.92 17.10 -15.73
C ALA A 44 5.99 16.66 -14.60
N ALA A 45 4.80 17.23 -14.55
CA ALA A 45 3.77 16.76 -13.66
C ALA A 45 3.68 15.24 -13.91
N SER A 46 3.79 14.47 -12.85
CA SER A 46 3.63 13.02 -12.93
C SER A 46 2.31 12.76 -13.66
N LYS A 47 2.36 11.92 -14.69
CA LYS A 47 1.19 11.61 -15.50
C LYS A 47 0.68 10.25 -15.10
N GLU A 48 -0.56 10.24 -14.60
CA GLU A 48 -1.30 8.99 -14.43
C GLU A 48 -1.61 8.39 -15.79
N LYS A 49 -1.59 7.05 -15.86
CA LYS A 49 -1.96 6.26 -17.02
C LYS A 49 -2.64 4.98 -16.55
N VAL A 50 -3.89 4.78 -16.94
CA VAL A 50 -4.58 3.49 -16.77
C VAL A 50 -3.95 2.47 -17.72
N LEU A 51 -3.44 1.38 -17.16
CA LEU A 51 -2.83 0.27 -17.88
C LEU A 51 -3.85 -0.79 -18.27
N TYR A 52 -4.79 -1.05 -17.37
CA TYR A 52 -5.86 -2.01 -17.56
C TYR A 52 -7.11 -1.61 -16.79
N THR A 53 -8.27 -1.83 -17.39
CA THR A 53 -9.59 -1.61 -16.80
C THR A 53 -10.33 -2.93 -16.76
N PHE A 54 -10.68 -3.38 -15.57
CA PHE A 54 -11.44 -4.61 -15.39
C PHE A 54 -12.87 -4.46 -15.93
N GLN A 55 -13.37 -5.51 -16.58
CA GLN A 55 -14.68 -5.52 -17.23
C GLN A 55 -15.73 -6.31 -16.43
N GLY A 56 -15.30 -7.03 -15.41
CA GLY A 56 -16.18 -7.89 -14.63
C GLY A 56 -16.69 -9.13 -15.37
N THR A 57 -16.13 -9.46 -16.53
CA THR A 57 -16.59 -10.56 -17.39
C THR A 57 -15.61 -11.74 -17.41
N GLY A 58 -15.12 -12.13 -16.23
CA GLY A 58 -14.18 -13.24 -16.07
C GLY A 58 -12.72 -12.80 -15.89
N ASP A 59 -12.45 -11.52 -15.98
CA ASP A 59 -11.15 -10.87 -15.74
C ASP A 59 -11.00 -10.33 -14.30
N GLY A 60 -12.01 -10.55 -13.45
CA GLY A 60 -12.01 -10.14 -12.05
C GLY A 60 -12.63 -8.77 -11.79
N VAL A 61 -12.80 -8.47 -10.51
CA VAL A 61 -13.31 -7.20 -9.99
C VAL A 61 -12.69 -6.91 -8.62
N GLU A 62 -12.64 -5.63 -8.25
CA GLU A 62 -12.02 -5.18 -7.00
C GLU A 62 -10.56 -5.67 -6.88
N PRO A 63 -9.63 -5.13 -7.68
CA PRO A 63 -8.21 -5.40 -7.54
C PRO A 63 -7.67 -4.70 -6.28
N ILE A 64 -7.76 -5.38 -5.12
CA ILE A 64 -7.36 -4.84 -3.82
C ILE A 64 -5.91 -5.15 -3.44
N GLY A 65 -5.36 -6.26 -3.92
CA GLY A 65 -3.92 -6.50 -3.82
C GLY A 65 -3.15 -5.60 -4.79
N GLY A 66 -2.03 -5.04 -4.36
CA GLY A 66 -1.13 -4.30 -5.25
C GLY A 66 -0.57 -5.18 -6.37
N VAL A 67 0.15 -4.60 -7.30
CA VAL A 67 0.78 -5.36 -8.39
C VAL A 67 2.28 -5.55 -8.15
N VAL A 68 2.81 -6.72 -8.52
CA VAL A 68 4.24 -6.97 -8.60
C VAL A 68 4.68 -7.06 -10.06
N ARG A 69 5.93 -6.65 -10.34
CA ARG A 69 6.46 -6.51 -11.70
C ARG A 69 7.64 -7.46 -11.94
N ASP A 70 7.62 -8.20 -13.06
CA ASP A 70 8.76 -9.00 -13.48
C ASP A 70 9.77 -8.18 -14.33
N ALA A 71 10.93 -8.75 -14.61
CA ALA A 71 11.98 -8.11 -15.43
C ALA A 71 11.56 -7.86 -16.89
N LYS A 72 10.49 -8.49 -17.38
CA LYS A 72 9.94 -8.28 -18.73
C LYS A 72 8.90 -7.16 -18.76
N GLY A 73 8.55 -6.61 -17.60
CA GLY A 73 7.53 -5.59 -17.46
C GLY A 73 6.10 -6.12 -17.34
N ASN A 74 5.91 -7.43 -17.20
CA ASN A 74 4.60 -7.96 -16.87
C ASN A 74 4.25 -7.58 -15.43
N LEU A 75 2.97 -7.28 -15.18
CA LEU A 75 2.41 -7.02 -13.86
C LEU A 75 1.56 -8.21 -13.44
N TYR A 76 1.59 -8.54 -12.16
CA TYR A 76 0.82 -9.64 -11.57
C TYR A 76 0.10 -9.14 -10.34
N GLY A 77 -1.16 -9.48 -10.20
CA GLY A 77 -1.99 -9.06 -9.09
C GLY A 77 -3.14 -10.01 -8.83
N THR A 78 -3.98 -9.64 -7.89
CA THR A 78 -5.18 -10.39 -7.48
C THR A 78 -6.41 -9.53 -7.61
N THR A 79 -7.57 -10.15 -7.80
CA THR A 79 -8.88 -9.51 -7.64
C THR A 79 -9.66 -10.26 -6.59
N ARG A 80 -10.36 -9.53 -5.72
CA ARG A 80 -11.11 -10.10 -4.60
C ARG A 80 -12.27 -10.97 -5.06
N PHE A 81 -12.93 -10.55 -6.14
CA PHE A 81 -14.05 -11.27 -6.72
C PHE A 81 -13.88 -11.46 -8.22
N ASN A 82 -14.73 -12.30 -8.80
CA ASN A 82 -14.99 -12.37 -10.23
C ASN A 82 -16.49 -12.56 -10.44
N PHE A 83 -17.01 -12.09 -11.58
CA PHE A 83 -18.41 -12.35 -11.93
C PHE A 83 -18.52 -13.67 -12.67
N GLN A 84 -19.48 -14.47 -12.28
CA GLN A 84 -20.01 -15.51 -13.14
C GLN A 84 -21.06 -14.92 -14.09
N SER A 85 -21.37 -15.62 -15.15
CA SER A 85 -22.27 -15.19 -16.24
C SER A 85 -23.70 -14.78 -15.80
N SER A 86 -24.03 -14.89 -14.51
CA SER A 86 -25.30 -14.46 -13.92
C SER A 86 -25.34 -12.97 -13.54
N GLY A 87 -24.23 -12.23 -13.62
CA GLY A 87 -24.17 -10.79 -13.32
C GLY A 87 -24.18 -10.43 -11.84
N ALA A 88 -24.09 -11.41 -10.94
CA ALA A 88 -23.84 -11.18 -9.51
C ALA A 88 -22.36 -11.43 -9.17
N PRO A 89 -21.74 -10.72 -8.23
CA PRO A 89 -20.41 -11.03 -7.72
C PRO A 89 -20.51 -12.33 -6.90
N THR A 90 -20.39 -13.47 -7.58
CA THR A 90 -20.51 -14.79 -6.97
C THR A 90 -19.23 -15.61 -7.09
N GLY A 91 -18.22 -15.03 -7.70
CA GLY A 91 -16.91 -15.68 -7.83
C GLY A 91 -15.99 -15.33 -6.69
N PHE A 92 -14.99 -16.18 -6.49
CA PHE A 92 -14.12 -16.19 -5.34
C PHE A 92 -12.76 -15.50 -5.59
N GLY A 93 -12.66 -14.69 -6.66
CA GLY A 93 -11.46 -13.96 -7.03
C GLY A 93 -10.53 -14.73 -7.95
N LEU A 94 -9.45 -14.08 -8.37
CA LEU A 94 -8.47 -14.66 -9.28
C LEU A 94 -7.08 -14.04 -9.12
N VAL A 95 -6.09 -14.69 -9.72
CA VAL A 95 -4.73 -14.15 -9.94
C VAL A 95 -4.57 -13.90 -11.43
N TYR A 96 -4.12 -12.69 -11.79
CA TYR A 96 -3.93 -12.27 -13.17
C TYR A 96 -2.49 -11.87 -13.49
N GLN A 97 -2.18 -11.87 -14.79
CA GLN A 97 -0.98 -11.30 -15.39
C GLN A 97 -1.39 -10.27 -16.43
N LEU A 98 -0.80 -9.09 -16.40
CA LEU A 98 -0.88 -8.09 -17.45
C LEU A 98 0.43 -8.05 -18.21
N THR A 99 0.38 -8.26 -19.53
CA THR A 99 1.57 -8.25 -20.39
C THR A 99 1.55 -7.01 -21.28
N PRO A 100 2.62 -6.19 -21.29
CA PRO A 100 2.68 -5.02 -22.15
C PRO A 100 2.76 -5.42 -23.62
N THR A 101 1.98 -4.75 -24.47
CA THR A 101 1.98 -4.94 -25.92
C THR A 101 2.87 -3.89 -26.61
N LYS A 102 3.16 -4.10 -27.89
CA LYS A 102 3.92 -3.12 -28.70
C LYS A 102 3.19 -1.78 -28.87
N SER A 103 1.86 -1.75 -28.73
CA SER A 103 1.05 -0.52 -28.76
C SER A 103 1.09 0.27 -27.44
N GLY A 104 1.67 -0.28 -26.38
CA GLY A 104 1.70 0.33 -25.05
C GLY A 104 0.45 0.03 -24.20
N GLU A 105 -0.46 -0.78 -24.72
CA GLU A 105 -1.59 -1.35 -23.97
C GLU A 105 -1.14 -2.59 -23.22
N PHE A 106 -1.91 -3.04 -22.23
CA PHE A 106 -1.67 -4.27 -21.51
C PHE A 106 -2.74 -5.30 -21.87
N LYS A 107 -2.30 -6.56 -22.05
CA LYS A 107 -3.18 -7.71 -22.27
C LYS A 107 -3.22 -8.54 -21.01
N GLU A 108 -4.42 -8.76 -20.52
CA GLU A 108 -4.69 -9.60 -19.36
C GLU A 108 -4.64 -11.10 -19.74
N LYS A 109 -4.19 -11.90 -18.78
CA LYS A 109 -4.28 -13.35 -18.75
C LYS A 109 -4.59 -13.80 -17.32
N VAL A 110 -5.70 -14.48 -17.12
CA VAL A 110 -6.02 -15.17 -15.86
C VAL A 110 -5.03 -16.33 -15.67
N LEU A 111 -4.36 -16.36 -14.54
CA LEU A 111 -3.42 -17.41 -14.16
C LEU A 111 -4.11 -18.50 -13.33
N HIS A 112 -4.99 -18.08 -12.42
CA HIS A 112 -5.77 -18.96 -11.55
C HIS A 112 -7.10 -18.27 -11.21
N THR A 113 -8.17 -19.06 -11.09
CA THR A 113 -9.50 -18.61 -10.64
C THR A 113 -9.88 -19.44 -9.44
N PHE A 114 -10.04 -18.81 -8.29
CA PHE A 114 -10.45 -19.47 -7.06
C PHE A 114 -11.88 -20.01 -7.17
N GLN A 115 -12.11 -21.19 -6.64
CA GLN A 115 -13.42 -21.88 -6.71
C GLN A 115 -14.21 -21.78 -5.40
N GLY A 116 -13.59 -21.27 -4.33
CA GLY A 116 -14.23 -21.15 -3.02
C GLY A 116 -14.56 -22.48 -2.35
N GLU A 117 -14.04 -23.56 -2.89
CA GLU A 117 -14.22 -24.90 -2.32
C GLU A 117 -13.29 -25.07 -1.11
N LEU A 118 -13.56 -26.09 -0.29
CA LEU A 118 -12.84 -26.40 0.94
C LEU A 118 -11.33 -26.57 0.78
N ARG A 119 -10.80 -26.57 -0.43
CA ARG A 119 -9.38 -26.81 -0.72
C ARG A 119 -8.72 -25.79 -1.62
N ASP A 120 -9.45 -24.82 -2.15
CA ASP A 120 -8.91 -23.89 -3.14
C ASP A 120 -8.72 -22.46 -2.58
N GLY A 121 -9.44 -22.06 -1.57
CA GLY A 121 -9.45 -20.67 -1.09
C GLY A 121 -10.38 -19.75 -1.87
N GLN A 122 -10.44 -18.50 -1.44
CA GLN A 122 -11.30 -17.45 -2.00
C GLN A 122 -10.79 -16.06 -1.62
N SER A 123 -11.27 -15.05 -2.32
CA SER A 123 -11.06 -13.63 -1.97
C SER A 123 -9.61 -13.30 -1.64
N PRO A 124 -8.65 -13.48 -2.55
CA PRO A 124 -7.26 -13.07 -2.32
C PRO A 124 -7.22 -11.56 -2.16
N GLN A 125 -6.63 -11.07 -1.08
CA GLN A 125 -6.63 -9.65 -0.71
C GLN A 125 -5.23 -9.02 -0.72
N SER A 126 -4.18 -9.84 -0.83
CA SER A 126 -2.79 -9.37 -0.80
C SER A 126 -2.13 -9.38 -2.16
N SER A 127 -1.03 -8.64 -2.28
CA SER A 127 -0.09 -8.82 -3.39
C SER A 127 0.52 -10.21 -3.39
N VAL A 128 0.83 -10.71 -4.58
CA VAL A 128 1.63 -11.92 -4.74
C VAL A 128 3.13 -11.60 -4.66
N VAL A 129 3.96 -12.60 -4.33
CA VAL A 129 5.41 -12.46 -4.32
C VAL A 129 6.06 -13.53 -5.18
N PHE A 130 7.20 -13.19 -5.83
CA PHE A 130 7.97 -14.14 -6.64
C PHE A 130 9.03 -14.88 -5.83
N ASP A 131 9.22 -16.16 -6.15
CA ASP A 131 10.50 -16.83 -5.85
C ASP A 131 11.49 -16.65 -7.02
N ALA A 132 12.73 -17.06 -6.83
CA ALA A 132 13.78 -16.99 -7.85
C ALA A 132 13.51 -17.86 -9.10
N ALA A 133 12.61 -18.84 -9.04
CA ALA A 133 12.19 -19.66 -10.14
C ALA A 133 11.02 -19.08 -10.95
N GLY A 134 10.46 -17.95 -10.50
CA GLY A 134 9.33 -17.28 -11.12
C GLY A 134 7.97 -17.87 -10.72
N ASN A 135 7.88 -18.62 -9.65
CA ASN A 135 6.61 -19.00 -9.05
C ASN A 135 6.05 -17.83 -8.26
N LEU A 136 4.72 -17.71 -8.22
CA LEU A 136 4.00 -16.75 -7.40
C LEU A 136 3.50 -17.42 -6.12
N TYR A 137 3.52 -16.65 -5.04
CA TYR A 137 2.94 -17.05 -3.75
C TYR A 137 2.04 -15.95 -3.25
N GLY A 138 0.93 -16.32 -2.62
CA GLY A 138 -0.02 -15.39 -2.04
C GLY A 138 -0.87 -16.05 -0.97
N THR A 139 -1.75 -15.25 -0.40
CA THR A 139 -2.73 -15.65 0.62
C THR A 139 -4.14 -15.51 0.07
N ALA A 140 -5.05 -16.31 0.56
CA ALA A 140 -6.48 -16.21 0.26
C ALA A 140 -7.30 -16.69 1.47
N ASP A 141 -8.51 -16.19 1.61
CA ASP A 141 -9.47 -16.66 2.61
C ASP A 141 -9.98 -18.07 2.30
N GLY A 142 -10.78 -18.64 3.19
CA GLY A 142 -11.44 -19.92 2.96
C GLY A 142 -10.56 -21.13 3.30
N GLY A 143 -10.43 -22.08 2.38
CA GLY A 143 -9.74 -23.34 2.61
C GLY A 143 -10.54 -24.32 3.47
N LEU A 144 -9.93 -25.49 3.77
CA LEU A 144 -10.59 -26.62 4.45
C LEU A 144 -11.20 -26.25 5.81
N PHE A 145 -10.59 -25.33 6.52
CA PHE A 145 -10.99 -24.94 7.87
C PHE A 145 -11.65 -23.55 7.91
N GLY A 146 -11.75 -22.86 6.77
CA GLY A 146 -12.32 -21.52 6.69
C GLY A 146 -11.44 -20.41 7.29
N CYS A 147 -10.17 -20.71 7.58
CA CYS A 147 -9.22 -19.78 8.17
C CYS A 147 -8.20 -19.19 7.17
N GLY A 148 -8.34 -19.54 5.91
CA GLY A 148 -7.44 -19.08 4.85
C GLY A 148 -6.32 -20.07 4.52
N ILE A 149 -5.63 -19.74 3.44
CA ILE A 149 -4.56 -20.57 2.85
C ILE A 149 -3.35 -19.72 2.48
N VAL A 150 -2.21 -20.37 2.33
CA VAL A 150 -1.08 -19.90 1.53
C VAL A 150 -0.97 -20.77 0.29
N TYR A 151 -0.99 -20.16 -0.89
CA TYR A 151 -0.90 -20.88 -2.16
C TYR A 151 0.39 -20.54 -2.91
N LYS A 152 0.76 -21.44 -3.82
CA LYS A 152 1.81 -21.29 -4.82
C LYS A 152 1.22 -21.50 -6.21
N LEU A 153 1.54 -20.63 -7.16
CA LEU A 153 1.27 -20.82 -8.57
C LEU A 153 2.58 -21.01 -9.32
N ALA A 154 2.72 -22.14 -9.99
CA ALA A 154 3.90 -22.47 -10.79
C ALA A 154 3.58 -22.32 -12.29
N PRO A 155 4.41 -21.56 -13.08
CA PRO A 155 4.21 -21.43 -14.51
C PRO A 155 4.43 -22.77 -15.22
N THR A 156 3.59 -23.07 -16.22
CA THR A 156 3.79 -24.21 -17.11
C THR A 156 4.18 -23.72 -18.49
N PRO A 157 5.00 -24.45 -19.26
CA PRO A 157 5.53 -23.97 -20.54
C PRO A 157 4.47 -23.57 -21.57
N ASN A 158 3.32 -24.25 -21.60
CA ASN A 158 2.26 -24.02 -22.60
C ASN A 158 0.84 -24.17 -22.04
N GLY A 159 0.67 -24.11 -20.72
CA GLY A 159 -0.61 -24.37 -20.07
C GLY A 159 -1.02 -23.30 -19.05
N PRO A 160 -2.13 -23.51 -18.38
CA PRO A 160 -2.49 -22.75 -17.19
C PRO A 160 -1.44 -22.97 -16.09
N TRP A 161 -1.30 -22.00 -15.20
CA TRP A 161 -0.42 -22.15 -14.05
C TRP A 161 -0.97 -23.23 -13.10
N THR A 162 -0.06 -23.95 -12.45
CA THR A 162 -0.45 -25.02 -11.52
C THR A 162 -0.48 -24.46 -10.11
N GLU A 163 -1.62 -24.55 -9.47
CA GLU A 163 -1.77 -24.22 -8.06
C GLU A 163 -1.29 -25.37 -7.17
N THR A 164 -0.75 -25.00 -6.03
CA THR A 164 -0.43 -25.90 -4.90
C THR A 164 -0.71 -25.15 -3.60
N ILE A 165 -1.60 -25.65 -2.78
CA ILE A 165 -1.79 -25.14 -1.42
C ILE A 165 -0.60 -25.60 -0.59
N ILE A 166 0.18 -24.66 -0.07
CA ILE A 166 1.38 -24.95 0.72
C ILE A 166 1.11 -24.91 2.22
N HIS A 167 0.07 -24.21 2.65
CA HIS A 167 -0.43 -24.23 4.03
C HIS A 167 -1.93 -23.95 4.08
N GLN A 168 -2.63 -24.56 5.04
CA GLN A 168 -4.04 -24.31 5.36
C GLN A 168 -4.16 -23.97 6.83
N PHE A 169 -4.55 -22.74 7.13
CA PHE A 169 -4.70 -22.27 8.51
C PHE A 169 -5.86 -22.94 9.22
N ASN A 170 -5.69 -23.23 10.52
CA ASN A 170 -6.71 -23.82 11.37
C ASN A 170 -6.59 -23.30 12.81
N ALA A 171 -7.33 -22.25 13.13
CA ALA A 171 -7.36 -21.67 14.48
C ALA A 171 -8.41 -22.30 15.39
N PHE A 172 -9.17 -23.30 14.91
CA PHE A 172 -10.28 -23.89 15.66
C PHE A 172 -9.86 -25.20 16.36
N ASN A 173 -10.69 -25.65 17.31
CA ASN A 173 -10.54 -26.92 18.02
C ASN A 173 -9.22 -27.09 18.81
N GLY A 174 -8.69 -25.99 19.33
CA GLY A 174 -7.46 -26.01 20.16
C GLY A 174 -6.17 -25.98 19.35
N HIS A 175 -6.25 -25.76 18.06
CA HIS A 175 -5.08 -25.42 17.23
C HIS A 175 -4.69 -23.97 17.49
N ASN A 176 -3.39 -23.72 17.72
CA ASN A 176 -2.84 -22.38 17.90
C ASN A 176 -2.34 -21.77 16.60
N ASP A 177 -2.88 -22.20 15.49
CA ASP A 177 -2.58 -21.73 14.16
C ASP A 177 -3.23 -20.34 13.92
N GLY A 178 -2.83 -19.67 12.83
CA GLY A 178 -3.44 -18.41 12.42
C GLY A 178 -4.80 -18.57 11.77
N CYS A 179 -5.46 -17.44 11.53
CA CYS A 179 -6.68 -17.34 10.75
C CYS A 179 -6.74 -15.96 10.06
N GLU A 180 -7.33 -15.89 8.87
CA GLU A 180 -7.40 -14.68 8.04
C GLU A 180 -5.99 -14.10 7.70
N PRO A 181 -5.23 -14.77 6.81
CA PRO A 181 -3.95 -14.26 6.30
C PRO A 181 -4.23 -13.18 5.23
N ILE A 182 -4.36 -11.93 5.64
CA ILE A 182 -4.74 -10.82 4.76
C ILE A 182 -3.48 -10.15 4.17
N GLY A 183 -2.39 -10.08 4.94
CA GLY A 183 -1.17 -9.40 4.55
C GLY A 183 -0.37 -10.12 3.46
N SER A 184 0.43 -9.36 2.74
CA SER A 184 1.37 -9.86 1.75
C SER A 184 2.49 -10.68 2.38
N LEU A 185 3.02 -11.65 1.63
CA LEU A 185 4.12 -12.51 2.08
C LEU A 185 5.47 -11.88 1.75
N ILE A 186 6.50 -12.22 2.53
CA ILE A 186 7.88 -11.87 2.21
C ILE A 186 8.77 -13.12 2.27
N PHE A 187 9.83 -13.14 1.42
CA PHE A 187 10.85 -14.19 1.45
C PHE A 187 12.08 -13.75 2.25
N ASP A 188 12.70 -14.72 2.95
CA ASP A 188 14.10 -14.57 3.33
C ASP A 188 15.03 -15.13 2.24
N ASN A 189 16.36 -14.93 2.41
CA ASN A 189 17.37 -15.42 1.47
C ASN A 189 17.48 -16.95 1.43
N ALA A 190 16.89 -17.68 2.37
CA ALA A 190 16.86 -19.13 2.41
C ALA A 190 15.60 -19.72 1.74
N GLY A 191 14.71 -18.87 1.24
CA GLY A 191 13.46 -19.25 0.60
C GLY A 191 12.33 -19.59 1.57
N ASN A 192 12.44 -19.19 2.83
CA ASN A 192 11.31 -19.26 3.75
C ASN A 192 10.36 -18.07 3.51
N LEU A 193 9.05 -18.32 3.65
CA LEU A 193 8.01 -17.31 3.61
C LEU A 193 7.65 -16.85 5.02
N TYR A 194 7.35 -15.57 5.14
CA TYR A 194 6.86 -14.96 6.38
C TYR A 194 5.62 -14.14 6.08
N GLY A 195 4.69 -14.13 7.02
CA GLY A 195 3.45 -13.37 6.92
C GLY A 195 2.77 -13.22 8.26
N THR A 196 1.59 -12.63 8.24
CA THR A 196 0.74 -12.41 9.40
C THR A 196 -0.63 -13.01 9.18
N THR A 197 -1.33 -13.30 10.26
CA THR A 197 -2.76 -13.59 10.26
C THR A 197 -3.46 -12.65 11.21
N SER A 198 -4.61 -12.08 10.81
CA SER A 198 -5.31 -11.08 11.64
C SER A 198 -6.00 -11.72 12.85
N GLN A 199 -6.25 -13.01 12.83
CA GLN A 199 -6.87 -13.79 13.90
C GLN A 199 -6.07 -15.08 14.15
N GLY A 200 -6.49 -15.86 15.16
CA GLY A 200 -5.80 -17.09 15.56
C GLY A 200 -4.66 -16.86 16.55
N GLY A 201 -3.80 -17.86 16.72
CA GLY A 201 -2.67 -17.80 17.65
C GLY A 201 -2.97 -18.29 19.07
N GLY A 202 -4.10 -18.88 19.30
CA GLY A 202 -4.51 -19.45 20.57
C GLY A 202 -5.77 -18.79 21.12
N GLY A 203 -6.70 -19.64 21.57
CA GLY A 203 -7.94 -19.21 22.20
C GLY A 203 -7.65 -18.48 23.50
N THR A 204 -8.14 -17.28 23.59
CA THR A 204 -8.10 -16.50 24.83
C THR A 204 -9.48 -16.49 25.46
N THR A 205 -9.52 -16.38 26.77
CA THR A 205 -10.77 -16.12 27.52
C THR A 205 -11.20 -14.66 27.40
N ASP A 206 -10.52 -13.90 26.55
CA ASP A 206 -10.74 -12.47 26.38
C ASP A 206 -11.88 -12.17 25.40
N THR A 207 -12.69 -11.20 25.73
CA THR A 207 -13.87 -10.79 24.99
C THR A 207 -13.53 -10.06 23.67
N PHE A 208 -12.29 -9.56 23.53
CA PHE A 208 -11.86 -8.76 22.39
C PHE A 208 -11.27 -9.59 21.23
N CYS A 209 -10.66 -10.74 21.53
CA CYS A 209 -10.08 -11.64 20.52
C CYS A 209 -10.60 -13.08 20.72
N THR A 210 -11.87 -13.31 20.58
CA THR A 210 -12.49 -14.62 20.83
C THR A 210 -11.90 -15.76 20.00
N ASN A 211 -11.33 -15.44 18.85
CA ASN A 211 -10.66 -16.39 17.95
C ASN A 211 -9.12 -16.26 17.96
N GLY A 212 -8.54 -15.56 18.96
CA GLY A 212 -7.12 -15.18 18.96
C GLY A 212 -6.85 -13.85 18.27
N CYS A 213 -5.76 -13.18 18.66
CA CYS A 213 -5.45 -11.80 18.27
C CYS A 213 -4.57 -11.70 17.02
N GLY A 214 -4.25 -12.82 16.40
CA GLY A 214 -3.39 -12.91 15.23
C GLY A 214 -2.01 -13.48 15.50
N THR A 215 -1.29 -13.79 14.43
CA THR A 215 0.04 -14.39 14.49
C THR A 215 1.01 -13.73 13.52
N VAL A 216 2.29 -13.88 13.80
CA VAL A 216 3.36 -13.77 12.81
C VAL A 216 3.89 -15.18 12.59
N PHE A 217 3.87 -15.66 11.35
CA PHE A 217 4.23 -17.02 11.00
C PHE A 217 5.41 -17.09 10.03
N LYS A 218 6.02 -18.27 9.96
CA LYS A 218 7.04 -18.66 8.99
C LYS A 218 6.66 -19.98 8.36
N LEU A 219 6.77 -20.10 7.04
CA LEU A 219 6.71 -21.36 6.30
C LEU A 219 8.09 -21.67 5.73
N ALA A 220 8.64 -22.83 6.06
CA ALA A 220 9.93 -23.29 5.58
C ALA A 220 9.74 -24.44 4.57
N PRO A 221 10.34 -24.36 3.35
CA PRO A 221 10.23 -25.43 2.38
C PRO A 221 11.06 -26.65 2.78
N ASN A 222 10.48 -27.84 2.66
CA ASN A 222 11.14 -29.12 2.89
C ASN A 222 11.70 -29.70 1.59
N LYS A 223 12.66 -30.62 1.69
CA LYS A 223 13.27 -31.27 0.53
C LYS A 223 12.30 -32.13 -0.28
N ASP A 224 11.22 -32.60 0.32
CA ASP A 224 10.17 -33.40 -0.31
C ASP A 224 9.09 -32.54 -1.01
N GLY A 225 9.23 -31.20 -0.97
CA GLY A 225 8.29 -30.25 -1.54
C GLY A 225 7.15 -29.85 -0.60
N SER A 226 7.06 -30.44 0.59
CA SER A 226 6.13 -29.97 1.64
C SER A 226 6.67 -28.71 2.33
N TRP A 227 5.85 -28.08 3.16
CA TRP A 227 6.23 -26.90 3.93
C TRP A 227 5.96 -27.15 5.42
N THR A 228 6.81 -26.58 6.25
CA THR A 228 6.66 -26.64 7.72
C THR A 228 6.36 -25.24 8.22
N GLU A 229 5.22 -25.10 8.89
CA GLU A 229 4.87 -23.88 9.60
C GLU A 229 5.56 -23.77 10.95
N SER A 230 5.81 -22.54 11.35
CA SER A 230 6.22 -22.16 12.70
C SER A 230 5.59 -20.82 13.05
N ILE A 231 4.83 -20.77 14.14
CA ILE A 231 4.36 -19.51 14.71
C ILE A 231 5.56 -18.85 15.42
N LEU A 232 5.98 -17.70 14.92
CA LEU A 232 7.09 -16.94 15.48
C LEU A 232 6.64 -16.15 16.70
N HIS A 233 5.43 -15.59 16.63
CA HIS A 233 4.77 -14.89 17.71
C HIS A 233 3.25 -15.02 17.56
N ALA A 234 2.57 -15.33 18.64
CA ALA A 234 1.12 -15.23 18.74
C ALA A 234 0.82 -13.99 19.57
N LEU A 235 0.09 -13.05 18.98
CA LEU A 235 -0.31 -11.83 19.67
C LEU A 235 -1.26 -12.19 20.79
N HIS A 236 -0.92 -11.75 22.00
CA HIS A 236 -1.62 -12.13 23.21
C HIS A 236 -2.18 -10.93 23.94
N GLN A 237 -3.24 -11.23 24.58
CA GLN A 237 -3.82 -10.42 25.60
C GLN A 237 -3.17 -10.73 26.95
N GLY A 238 -2.37 -9.83 27.45
CA GLY A 238 -2.09 -9.82 28.87
C GLY A 238 -3.28 -9.22 29.59
N GLY A 239 -4.11 -10.01 30.26
CA GLY A 239 -5.37 -9.66 30.93
C GLY A 239 -5.57 -8.19 31.29
N GLY A 240 -6.59 -7.56 30.73
CA GLY A 240 -6.93 -6.15 30.96
C GLY A 240 -6.62 -5.18 29.81
N GLY A 241 -6.61 -5.65 28.58
CA GLY A 241 -6.28 -4.93 27.34
C GLY A 241 -5.04 -5.54 26.70
N SER A 242 -5.12 -5.88 25.43
CA SER A 242 -4.01 -6.44 24.68
C SER A 242 -2.80 -5.51 24.75
N ARG A 243 -1.74 -5.91 25.45
CA ARG A 243 -0.57 -5.04 25.63
C ARG A 243 0.39 -5.09 24.45
N ASP A 244 0.43 -6.19 23.72
CA ASP A 244 1.34 -6.43 22.60
C ASP A 244 0.73 -6.18 21.21
N GLY A 245 -0.54 -5.86 21.12
CA GLY A 245 -1.24 -5.57 19.89
C GLY A 245 -2.22 -6.66 19.50
N GLN A 246 -3.04 -6.37 18.48
CA GLN A 246 -3.99 -7.31 17.91
C GLN A 246 -4.32 -6.96 16.46
N ASN A 247 -4.72 -7.97 15.69
CA ASN A 247 -5.05 -7.83 14.28
C ASN A 247 -3.91 -7.21 13.45
N PRO A 248 -2.78 -7.90 13.24
CA PRO A 248 -1.81 -7.50 12.24
C PRO A 248 -2.43 -7.73 10.86
N PHE A 249 -2.67 -6.66 10.10
CA PHE A 249 -3.37 -6.72 8.82
C PHE A 249 -2.43 -6.80 7.61
N ASP A 250 -1.18 -6.38 7.76
CA ASP A 250 -0.24 -6.33 6.63
C ASP A 250 1.03 -7.13 6.92
N SER A 251 1.91 -7.16 5.94
CA SER A 251 3.17 -7.88 5.97
C SER A 251 4.11 -7.34 7.04
N VAL A 252 5.06 -8.17 7.41
CA VAL A 252 6.25 -7.77 8.17
C VAL A 252 7.39 -7.41 7.22
N VAL A 253 8.40 -6.67 7.68
CA VAL A 253 9.58 -6.30 6.91
C VAL A 253 10.85 -6.65 7.67
N PHE A 254 11.89 -7.13 6.96
CA PHE A 254 13.19 -7.45 7.54
C PHE A 254 14.10 -6.22 7.65
N ASP A 255 14.89 -6.18 8.74
CA ASP A 255 16.14 -5.44 8.71
C ASP A 255 17.32 -6.34 8.26
N ASN A 256 18.50 -5.74 8.08
CA ASN A 256 19.72 -6.48 7.69
C ASN A 256 20.23 -7.46 8.74
N ALA A 257 19.75 -7.39 9.98
CA ALA A 257 20.09 -8.31 11.07
C ALA A 257 19.13 -9.49 11.17
N GLY A 258 18.09 -9.53 10.33
CA GLY A 258 17.07 -10.57 10.32
C GLY A 258 15.96 -10.37 11.35
N ASN A 259 15.82 -9.18 11.92
CA ASN A 259 14.65 -8.85 12.73
C ASN A 259 13.46 -8.54 11.82
N LEU A 260 12.25 -8.83 12.29
CA LEU A 260 11.00 -8.50 11.63
C LEU A 260 10.35 -7.32 12.34
N TYR A 261 9.73 -6.45 11.55
CA TYR A 261 8.97 -5.29 12.03
C TYR A 261 7.58 -5.32 11.42
N GLY A 262 6.56 -4.96 12.19
CA GLY A 262 5.17 -4.91 11.75
C GLY A 262 4.33 -4.00 12.62
N THR A 263 3.07 -3.91 12.27
CA THR A 263 2.05 -3.11 12.96
C THR A 263 0.89 -3.99 13.37
N THR A 264 0.12 -3.53 14.33
CA THR A 264 -1.18 -4.10 14.68
C THR A 264 -2.25 -3.02 14.63
N LEU A 265 -3.39 -3.32 14.01
CA LEU A 265 -4.49 -2.38 13.85
C LEU A 265 -5.05 -1.89 15.20
N ALA A 266 -5.08 -2.77 16.17
CA ALA A 266 -5.65 -2.53 17.48
C ALA A 266 -4.71 -3.07 18.57
N GLY A 267 -5.13 -2.95 19.84
CA GLY A 267 -4.30 -3.28 20.99
C GLY A 267 -3.47 -2.09 21.49
N GLY A 268 -2.56 -2.35 22.42
CA GLY A 268 -1.95 -1.30 23.19
C GLY A 268 -2.86 -0.81 24.31
N PRO A 269 -2.48 0.23 25.10
CA PRO A 269 -3.24 0.68 26.27
C PRO A 269 -4.60 1.31 25.90
N ASP A 270 -4.70 1.94 24.73
CA ASP A 270 -5.90 2.67 24.29
C ASP A 270 -6.61 1.98 23.12
N ASP A 271 -6.19 0.75 22.78
CA ASP A 271 -6.72 -0.05 21.68
C ASP A 271 -6.60 0.62 20.30
N LEU A 272 -5.56 1.42 20.11
CA LEU A 272 -5.29 2.20 18.89
C LEU A 272 -4.16 1.63 18.02
N GLY A 273 -3.65 0.45 18.38
CA GLY A 273 -2.63 -0.26 17.63
C GLY A 273 -1.21 -0.04 18.15
N THR A 274 -0.30 -0.82 17.59
CA THR A 274 1.11 -0.83 18.00
C THR A 274 2.05 -0.96 16.80
N VAL A 275 3.33 -0.66 17.03
CA VAL A 275 4.45 -1.05 16.15
C VAL A 275 5.35 -1.99 16.94
N PHE A 276 5.62 -3.18 16.39
CA PHE A 276 6.42 -4.20 17.05
C PHE A 276 7.67 -4.59 16.28
N LYS A 277 8.61 -5.19 16.99
CA LYS A 277 9.81 -5.83 16.45
C LYS A 277 9.87 -7.26 16.97
N LEU A 278 10.14 -8.23 16.12
CA LEU A 278 10.50 -9.59 16.50
C LEU A 278 11.99 -9.81 16.22
N THR A 279 12.71 -10.29 17.23
CA THR A 279 14.15 -10.59 17.16
C THR A 279 14.35 -12.09 17.30
N PRO A 280 15.04 -12.76 16.34
CA PRO A 280 15.34 -14.16 16.45
C PRO A 280 16.38 -14.40 17.56
N VAL A 281 16.16 -15.45 18.38
CA VAL A 281 17.11 -15.88 19.40
C VAL A 281 17.69 -17.25 19.07
N THR A 282 18.85 -17.56 19.61
CA THR A 282 19.63 -18.78 19.29
C THR A 282 18.92 -20.12 19.49
N SER A 283 17.82 -20.13 20.23
CA SER A 283 16.97 -21.32 20.45
C SER A 283 15.93 -21.58 19.35
N GLY A 284 15.92 -20.79 18.27
CA GLY A 284 14.87 -20.81 17.25
C GLY A 284 13.57 -20.12 17.69
N LYS A 285 13.53 -19.54 18.87
CA LYS A 285 12.43 -18.69 19.34
C LYS A 285 12.62 -17.26 18.87
N TRP A 286 11.57 -16.48 18.94
CA TRP A 286 11.56 -15.06 18.67
C TRP A 286 11.13 -14.30 19.91
N THR A 287 11.69 -13.11 20.09
CA THR A 287 11.34 -12.21 21.19
C THR A 287 10.71 -10.95 20.62
N GLU A 288 9.53 -10.64 21.09
CA GLU A 288 8.87 -9.41 20.77
C GLU A 288 9.40 -8.24 21.60
N THR A 289 9.42 -7.06 20.96
CA THR A 289 9.63 -5.76 21.57
C THR A 289 8.65 -4.77 20.97
N LEU A 290 7.78 -4.19 21.79
CA LEU A 290 6.93 -3.10 21.35
C LEU A 290 7.78 -1.83 21.21
N LEU A 291 7.82 -1.29 20.00
CA LEU A 291 8.57 -0.08 19.67
C LEU A 291 7.74 1.17 19.95
N PHE A 292 6.46 1.11 19.63
CA PHE A 292 5.51 2.20 19.86
C PHE A 292 4.10 1.66 20.13
N LYS A 293 3.32 2.43 20.87
CA LYS A 293 1.91 2.19 21.18
C LYS A 293 1.16 3.48 20.91
N PHE A 294 0.21 3.45 20.00
CA PHE A 294 -0.59 4.62 19.70
C PHE A 294 -1.49 4.98 20.88
N HIS A 295 -1.60 6.27 21.18
CA HIS A 295 -2.29 6.79 22.35
C HIS A 295 -3.52 7.62 21.99
N ASP A 296 -4.41 7.83 22.98
CA ASP A 296 -5.67 8.52 22.83
C ASP A 296 -5.56 9.90 22.18
N LEU A 297 -6.47 10.12 21.26
CA LEU A 297 -6.58 11.30 20.40
C LEU A 297 -7.01 12.59 21.14
N VAL A 298 -7.41 12.51 22.40
CA VAL A 298 -8.11 13.61 23.11
C VAL A 298 -7.16 14.58 23.80
N ASN A 299 -5.95 14.19 24.20
CA ASN A 299 -5.15 14.92 25.16
C ASN A 299 -3.78 15.43 24.72
N ASN A 300 -3.32 15.17 23.49
CA ASN A 300 -2.04 15.67 22.98
C ASN A 300 -2.07 15.73 21.45
N PRO A 301 -1.11 16.40 20.76
CA PRO A 301 -1.11 16.34 19.29
C PRO A 301 -1.13 14.88 18.87
N PRO A 302 -2.22 14.41 18.24
CA PRO A 302 -2.49 13.00 18.09
C PRO A 302 -1.43 12.38 17.19
N ASP A 303 -0.83 11.31 17.69
CA ASP A 303 0.24 10.55 17.04
C ASP A 303 -0.27 9.59 15.93
N GLY A 304 -1.56 9.57 15.71
CA GLY A 304 -2.24 8.67 14.78
C GLY A 304 -2.95 7.53 15.52
N ALA A 305 -3.71 6.74 14.79
CA ALA A 305 -4.45 5.60 15.33
C ALA A 305 -4.71 4.56 14.25
N ASN A 306 -4.75 3.29 14.64
CA ASN A 306 -5.11 2.18 13.81
C ASN A 306 -4.20 2.05 12.57
N PRO A 307 -2.91 1.74 12.72
CA PRO A 307 -2.04 1.43 11.59
C PRO A 307 -2.49 0.12 10.96
N MET A 308 -3.00 0.20 9.74
CA MET A 308 -3.47 -0.96 8.99
C MET A 308 -2.35 -1.57 8.14
N ALA A 309 -1.52 -0.73 7.54
CA ALA A 309 -0.40 -1.15 6.72
C ALA A 309 0.88 -1.39 7.54
N GLY A 310 1.79 -2.18 6.99
CA GLY A 310 3.12 -2.40 7.54
C GLY A 310 3.99 -1.15 7.52
N VAL A 311 5.25 -1.32 7.91
CA VAL A 311 6.23 -0.23 7.94
C VAL A 311 7.29 -0.40 6.87
N VAL A 312 7.90 0.71 6.43
CA VAL A 312 9.11 0.72 5.60
C VAL A 312 10.30 1.21 6.42
N LEU A 313 11.48 0.59 6.21
CA LEU A 313 12.73 0.96 6.88
C LEU A 313 13.61 1.82 5.96
N ASP A 314 14.21 2.86 6.54
CA ASP A 314 15.33 3.53 5.88
C ASP A 314 16.69 2.84 6.23
N PRO A 315 17.78 3.15 5.50
CA PRO A 315 19.09 2.58 5.79
C PRO A 315 19.65 2.89 7.19
N SER A 316 19.08 3.86 7.88
CA SER A 316 19.46 4.24 9.25
C SER A 316 18.67 3.46 10.32
N GLY A 317 17.71 2.62 9.91
CA GLY A 317 16.85 1.85 10.79
C GLY A 317 15.66 2.62 11.35
N ASN A 318 15.32 3.78 10.78
CA ASN A 318 14.08 4.45 11.09
C ASN A 318 12.92 3.75 10.38
N LEU A 319 11.74 3.73 11.01
CA LEU A 319 10.52 3.14 10.49
C LEU A 319 9.55 4.25 10.08
N TYR A 320 8.83 4.01 9.00
CA TYR A 320 7.78 4.90 8.51
C TYR A 320 6.53 4.09 8.23
N GLY A 321 5.36 4.61 8.57
CA GLY A 321 4.08 3.94 8.35
C GLY A 321 2.93 4.92 8.32
N THR A 322 1.72 4.40 8.08
CA THR A 322 0.48 5.15 7.98
C THR A 322 -0.48 4.74 9.09
N THR A 323 -1.41 5.62 9.44
CA THR A 323 -2.52 5.34 10.35
C THR A 323 -3.84 5.77 9.75
N LEU A 324 -4.88 4.94 9.88
CA LEU A 324 -6.22 5.23 9.36
C LEU A 324 -6.85 6.46 9.98
N GLY A 325 -6.64 6.65 11.28
CA GLY A 325 -7.20 7.71 12.06
C GLY A 325 -6.13 8.58 12.73
N GLY A 326 -6.58 9.56 13.49
CA GLY A 326 -5.70 10.48 14.18
C GLY A 326 -5.18 11.60 13.28
N GLY A 327 -4.08 12.22 13.67
CA GLY A 327 -3.43 13.26 12.90
C GLY A 327 -3.99 14.68 13.06
N GLY A 328 -5.14 14.91 13.68
CA GLY A 328 -5.64 16.28 13.89
C GLY A 328 -7.08 16.41 14.33
N GLY A 329 -7.33 16.62 15.61
CA GLY A 329 -8.67 16.84 16.17
C GLY A 329 -9.58 15.59 16.16
N ALA A 330 -10.77 15.69 16.75
CA ALA A 330 -11.75 14.61 16.73
C ALA A 330 -12.14 14.26 15.28
N GLY A 331 -11.78 13.07 14.81
CA GLY A 331 -12.04 12.61 13.45
C GLY A 331 -10.95 12.95 12.43
N GLY A 332 -9.67 13.04 12.82
CA GLY A 332 -8.57 13.26 11.90
C GLY A 332 -8.51 12.27 10.74
N GLY A 333 -8.06 12.72 9.56
CA GLY A 333 -8.03 11.95 8.31
C GLY A 333 -6.92 10.90 8.23
N GLY A 334 -6.20 10.63 9.32
CA GLY A 334 -5.04 9.76 9.37
C GLY A 334 -3.72 10.52 9.30
N ALA A 335 -2.63 9.80 9.41
CA ALA A 335 -1.29 10.36 9.46
C ALA A 335 -0.23 9.46 8.81
N VAL A 336 0.90 10.06 8.46
CA VAL A 336 2.17 9.36 8.23
C VAL A 336 3.06 9.61 9.42
N PHE A 337 3.51 8.54 10.06
CA PHE A 337 4.42 8.61 11.22
C PHE A 337 5.83 8.16 10.85
N LYS A 338 6.79 8.60 11.66
CA LYS A 338 8.17 8.15 11.68
C LYS A 338 8.54 7.71 13.09
N LEU A 339 9.14 6.54 13.21
CA LEU A 339 9.84 6.12 14.43
C LEU A 339 11.34 6.25 14.18
N THR A 340 11.99 7.14 14.93
CA THR A 340 13.44 7.36 14.85
C THR A 340 14.16 6.46 15.84
N ALA A 341 15.08 5.64 15.31
CA ALA A 341 15.88 4.72 16.12
C ALA A 341 16.88 5.50 17.00
N GLY A 342 16.75 5.37 18.32
CA GLY A 342 17.68 5.95 19.31
C GLY A 342 18.83 5.01 19.65
N ALA A 343 19.94 5.58 20.13
CA ALA A 343 21.17 4.84 20.48
C ALA A 343 20.97 3.77 21.58
N ASN A 344 19.92 3.87 22.36
CA ASN A 344 19.57 2.94 23.45
C ASN A 344 18.56 1.86 23.05
N GLY A 345 18.25 1.73 21.75
CA GLY A 345 17.22 0.81 21.23
C GLY A 345 15.78 1.30 21.46
N LYS A 346 15.58 2.50 21.98
CA LYS A 346 14.28 3.14 22.05
C LYS A 346 13.99 3.88 20.77
N PHE A 347 12.73 3.92 20.41
CA PHE A 347 12.26 4.68 19.26
C PHE A 347 11.51 5.93 19.73
N GLU A 348 11.69 7.03 19.00
CA GLU A 348 10.96 8.27 19.20
C GLU A 348 10.02 8.49 18.01
N GLU A 349 8.73 8.64 18.32
CA GLU A 349 7.71 8.88 17.30
C GLU A 349 7.67 10.37 16.92
N SER A 350 7.37 10.63 15.66
CA SER A 350 6.99 11.94 15.12
C SER A 350 6.02 11.78 13.97
N VAL A 351 4.93 12.53 14.01
CA VAL A 351 4.04 12.65 12.85
C VAL A 351 4.70 13.56 11.81
N ILE A 352 4.98 13.02 10.64
CA ILE A 352 5.63 13.74 9.54
C ILE A 352 4.65 14.35 8.55
N HIS A 353 3.43 13.82 8.48
CA HIS A 353 2.30 14.40 7.74
C HIS A 353 0.96 14.04 8.43
N ARG A 354 0.00 14.98 8.38
CA ARG A 354 -1.35 14.82 8.90
C ARG A 354 -2.35 15.10 7.79
N PHE A 355 -3.17 14.11 7.48
CA PHE A 355 -4.27 14.30 6.55
C PHE A 355 -5.43 15.01 7.23
N SER A 356 -5.95 16.06 6.60
CA SER A 356 -6.89 16.99 7.23
C SER A 356 -8.31 16.88 6.66
N LEU A 357 -9.28 16.73 7.55
CA LEU A 357 -10.72 16.86 7.26
C LEU A 357 -11.17 18.32 7.22
N SER A 358 -10.36 19.26 6.74
CA SER A 358 -10.71 20.69 6.81
C SER A 358 -11.95 21.01 5.97
N LYS A 359 -12.76 21.96 6.45
CA LYS A 359 -14.01 22.42 5.81
C LYS A 359 -13.84 23.04 4.39
N SER A 360 -12.62 23.20 3.92
CA SER A 360 -12.30 23.76 2.59
C SER A 360 -12.21 22.71 1.48
N GLY A 361 -12.75 21.52 1.69
CA GLY A 361 -12.67 20.37 0.80
C GLY A 361 -11.54 19.42 1.22
N PHE A 362 -11.78 18.13 1.09
CA PHE A 362 -10.84 17.03 1.43
C PHE A 362 -9.68 16.95 0.42
N GLN A 363 -9.00 18.08 0.17
CA GLN A 363 -7.97 18.21 -0.88
C GLN A 363 -6.73 17.37 -0.58
N ASP A 364 -6.50 17.10 0.70
CA ASP A 364 -5.31 16.51 1.27
C ASP A 364 -5.33 14.95 1.22
N GLY A 365 -6.42 14.35 0.79
CA GLY A 365 -6.64 12.93 0.98
C GLY A 365 -7.06 12.60 2.42
N MET A 366 -7.49 11.36 2.63
CA MET A 366 -7.85 10.85 3.95
C MET A 366 -7.83 9.32 3.96
N ILE A 367 -7.69 8.74 5.14
CA ILE A 367 -7.61 7.29 5.34
C ILE A 367 -6.44 6.71 4.53
N PRO A 368 -5.17 7.01 4.87
CA PRO A 368 -4.02 6.40 4.23
C PRO A 368 -3.91 4.95 4.71
N ALA A 369 -4.69 4.06 4.09
CA ALA A 369 -4.77 2.65 4.45
C ALA A 369 -3.58 1.85 3.89
N GLY A 370 -2.99 2.30 2.77
CA GLY A 370 -1.91 1.62 2.08
C GLY A 370 -0.55 1.79 2.73
N GLY A 371 0.31 0.80 2.47
CA GLY A 371 1.71 0.85 2.86
C GLY A 371 2.51 1.90 2.09
N LEU A 372 3.61 2.34 2.70
CA LEU A 372 4.53 3.28 2.08
C LEU A 372 5.59 2.54 1.28
N ILE A 373 6.10 3.18 0.22
CA ILE A 373 7.35 2.81 -0.42
C ILE A 373 8.32 3.99 -0.39
N MET A 374 9.62 3.70 -0.41
CA MET A 374 10.67 4.72 -0.34
C MET A 374 11.58 4.65 -1.57
N ASP A 375 11.88 5.81 -2.17
CA ASP A 375 12.88 5.87 -3.24
C ASP A 375 14.32 6.07 -2.70
N SER A 376 15.31 6.01 -3.59
CA SER A 376 16.73 6.16 -3.23
C SER A 376 17.11 7.54 -2.69
N ALA A 377 16.25 8.55 -2.83
CA ALA A 377 16.41 9.89 -2.27
C ALA A 377 15.73 10.05 -0.91
N GLY A 378 15.07 9.01 -0.41
CA GLY A 378 14.33 9.02 0.86
C GLY A 378 12.94 9.66 0.75
N ASN A 379 12.41 9.88 -0.45
CA ASN A 379 11.02 10.28 -0.60
C ASN A 379 10.10 9.08 -0.31
N LEU A 380 8.99 9.35 0.36
CA LEU A 380 7.95 8.38 0.64
C LEU A 380 6.78 8.56 -0.33
N PHE A 381 6.19 7.46 -0.76
CA PHE A 381 5.01 7.44 -1.61
C PHE A 381 3.96 6.53 -0.99
N GLY A 382 2.71 6.94 -1.09
CA GLY A 382 1.58 6.18 -0.58
C GLY A 382 0.27 6.62 -1.22
N THR A 383 -0.81 5.99 -0.81
CA THR A 383 -2.17 6.27 -1.26
C THR A 383 -3.05 6.68 -0.10
N THR A 384 -4.10 7.43 -0.39
CA THR A 384 -5.22 7.65 0.52
C THR A 384 -6.48 7.07 -0.10
N PHE A 385 -7.26 6.32 0.68
CA PHE A 385 -8.47 5.67 0.20
C PHE A 385 -9.54 6.66 -0.27
N LEU A 386 -9.66 7.81 0.40
CA LEU A 386 -10.61 8.87 0.11
C LEU A 386 -9.91 10.24 0.04
N GLY A 387 -10.68 11.27 -0.34
CA GLY A 387 -10.18 12.65 -0.47
C GLY A 387 -9.62 12.95 -1.85
N GLY A 388 -8.95 14.09 -2.00
CA GLY A 388 -8.42 14.57 -3.28
C GLY A 388 -9.43 15.38 -4.11
N GLY A 389 -10.67 15.59 -3.64
CA GLY A 389 -11.73 16.26 -4.38
C GLY A 389 -11.59 17.77 -4.40
N HIS A 390 -11.76 18.37 -5.60
CA HIS A 390 -12.05 19.78 -5.80
C HIS A 390 -13.45 19.90 -6.40
N ASN A 391 -14.48 20.23 -5.61
CA ASN A 391 -15.80 20.65 -6.08
C ASN A 391 -16.59 19.67 -6.98
N GLU A 392 -16.40 18.37 -6.84
CA GLU A 392 -16.96 17.25 -7.63
C GLU A 392 -15.90 16.45 -8.43
N PRO A 393 -15.98 15.16 -8.55
CA PRO A 393 -17.15 14.31 -8.33
C PRO A 393 -17.15 13.62 -6.97
N VAL A 394 -18.31 13.11 -6.62
CA VAL A 394 -18.58 12.33 -5.45
C VAL A 394 -18.22 10.88 -5.76
N CYS A 395 -17.31 10.29 -5.00
CA CYS A 395 -17.01 8.89 -5.12
C CYS A 395 -18.26 8.05 -4.78
N GLN A 396 -18.52 7.00 -5.56
CA GLN A 396 -19.65 6.11 -5.33
C GLN A 396 -19.13 4.76 -4.83
N ILE A 397 -19.58 4.35 -3.65
CA ILE A 397 -19.40 2.99 -3.14
C ILE A 397 -20.77 2.34 -3.11
N ASP A 398 -20.95 1.19 -3.80
CA ASP A 398 -22.20 0.46 -3.90
C ASP A 398 -23.42 1.31 -4.35
N GLY A 399 -23.16 2.27 -5.24
CA GLY A 399 -24.20 3.18 -5.74
C GLY A 399 -24.64 4.24 -4.74
N GLN A 400 -23.96 4.37 -3.60
CA GLN A 400 -24.15 5.43 -2.62
C GLN A 400 -23.06 6.48 -2.77
N GLN A 401 -23.44 7.75 -2.74
CA GLN A 401 -22.47 8.85 -2.72
C GLN A 401 -21.76 8.87 -1.37
N VAL A 402 -20.41 8.67 -1.38
CA VAL A 402 -19.61 8.49 -0.16
C VAL A 402 -18.63 9.59 -0.07
N PHE A 403 -18.56 10.69 0.01
CA PHE A 403 -17.56 11.75 0.25
C PHE A 403 -16.99 12.46 -0.97
N GLU A 404 -16.37 13.58 -0.69
CA GLU A 404 -15.71 14.47 -1.65
C GLU A 404 -14.32 13.90 -1.99
N GLY A 405 -14.20 13.18 -3.11
CA GLY A 405 -12.94 12.63 -3.64
C GLY A 405 -12.73 11.14 -3.42
N CYS A 406 -12.12 10.52 -4.42
CA CYS A 406 -11.99 9.07 -4.58
C CYS A 406 -10.58 8.56 -4.28
N GLY A 407 -9.83 9.32 -3.49
CA GLY A 407 -8.49 8.98 -3.06
C GLY A 407 -7.38 9.69 -3.83
N THR A 408 -6.17 9.60 -3.30
CA THR A 408 -5.00 10.26 -3.87
C THR A 408 -3.78 9.34 -3.91
N ILE A 409 -2.80 9.72 -4.73
CA ILE A 409 -1.43 9.23 -4.63
C ILE A 409 -0.59 10.43 -4.21
N PHE A 410 0.10 10.30 -3.07
CA PHE A 410 0.92 11.36 -2.51
C PHE A 410 2.41 11.00 -2.51
N LYS A 411 3.24 12.05 -2.46
CA LYS A 411 4.68 11.99 -2.24
C LYS A 411 5.04 12.89 -1.07
N LEU A 412 5.79 12.39 -0.11
CA LEU A 412 6.43 13.17 0.94
C LEU A 412 7.93 13.25 0.68
N THR A 413 8.46 14.47 0.63
CA THR A 413 9.88 14.74 0.40
C THR A 413 10.51 15.32 1.65
N PRO A 414 11.61 14.72 2.19
CA PRO A 414 12.32 15.30 3.32
C PRO A 414 13.01 16.59 2.94
N THR A 415 12.93 17.61 3.81
CA THR A 415 13.56 18.92 3.58
C THR A 415 14.77 19.11 4.48
N ALA A 416 15.67 20.01 4.11
CA ALA A 416 16.94 20.25 4.83
C ALA A 416 16.77 20.66 6.30
N ASN A 417 15.59 21.15 6.69
CA ASN A 417 15.30 21.56 8.07
C ASN A 417 14.59 20.49 8.90
N GLY A 418 14.58 19.22 8.41
CA GLY A 418 13.96 18.09 9.10
C GLY A 418 12.44 18.03 8.98
N LYS A 419 11.83 18.94 8.21
CA LYS A 419 10.39 18.90 7.87
C LYS A 419 10.18 18.08 6.61
N TRP A 420 8.91 17.77 6.34
CA TRP A 420 8.48 17.09 5.14
C TRP A 420 7.60 18.01 4.31
N SER A 421 7.69 17.88 3.01
CA SER A 421 6.83 18.59 2.04
C SER A 421 6.03 17.55 1.28
N GLU A 422 4.72 17.73 1.29
CA GLU A 422 3.81 16.91 0.50
C GLU A 422 3.67 17.46 -0.92
N SER A 423 3.42 16.56 -1.86
CA SER A 423 2.93 16.85 -3.21
C SER A 423 2.00 15.74 -3.67
N PHE A 424 0.91 16.11 -4.33
CA PHE A 424 0.00 15.16 -4.96
C PHE A 424 0.56 14.75 -6.32
N LEU A 425 0.57 13.44 -6.56
CA LEU A 425 0.93 12.89 -7.86
C LEU A 425 -0.32 12.66 -8.71
N HIS A 426 -1.42 12.26 -8.07
CA HIS A 426 -2.73 12.05 -8.70
C HIS A 426 -3.86 12.16 -7.68
N ALA A 427 -5.03 12.62 -8.12
CA ALA A 427 -6.28 12.58 -7.36
C ALA A 427 -7.34 11.90 -8.24
N PHE A 428 -7.82 10.77 -7.79
CA PHE A 428 -8.78 9.93 -8.52
C PHE A 428 -10.17 10.58 -8.60
N GLN A 429 -10.88 10.32 -9.69
CA GLN A 429 -12.19 10.93 -9.98
C GLN A 429 -13.33 9.91 -10.10
N ASP A 430 -13.08 8.63 -9.86
CA ASP A 430 -14.05 7.52 -9.95
C ASP A 430 -14.71 7.40 -11.34
N ASP A 431 -14.02 7.84 -12.36
CA ASP A 431 -14.40 7.66 -13.74
C ASP A 431 -13.41 6.73 -14.47
N THR A 432 -12.87 7.16 -15.59
CA THR A 432 -11.94 6.35 -16.38
C THR A 432 -10.56 6.16 -15.74
N ASP A 433 -10.19 6.97 -14.74
CA ASP A 433 -8.88 6.94 -14.06
C ASP A 433 -8.84 6.04 -12.81
N GLY A 434 -9.98 5.56 -12.36
CA GLY A 434 -10.09 4.74 -11.16
C GLY A 434 -10.58 5.51 -9.95
N GLY A 435 -10.71 4.82 -8.84
CA GLY A 435 -11.11 5.37 -7.54
C GLY A 435 -10.85 4.37 -6.43
N LEU A 436 -10.76 4.85 -5.19
CA LEU A 436 -10.52 4.04 -4.00
C LEU A 436 -9.25 3.20 -4.16
N PRO A 437 -8.06 3.84 -4.25
CA PRO A 437 -6.80 3.11 -4.28
C PRO A 437 -6.66 2.32 -2.98
N GLU A 438 -6.39 1.04 -3.14
CA GLU A 438 -6.50 0.05 -2.06
C GLU A 438 -5.30 0.06 -1.09
N PRO A 439 -5.45 -0.58 0.08
CA PRO A 439 -4.50 -0.50 1.18
C PRO A 439 -3.18 -1.26 0.98
N ASP A 440 -2.96 -1.91 -0.16
CA ASP A 440 -1.69 -2.57 -0.43
C ASP A 440 -0.61 -1.58 -0.93
N HIS A 441 0.59 -2.06 -1.19
CA HIS A 441 1.75 -1.24 -1.52
C HIS A 441 1.78 -0.87 -3.01
N LEU A 442 2.21 0.36 -3.30
CA LEU A 442 2.66 0.72 -4.63
C LEU A 442 3.92 -0.07 -5.00
N THR A 443 4.09 -0.43 -6.25
CA THR A 443 5.34 -1.01 -6.78
C THR A 443 6.08 0.04 -7.58
N MET A 444 7.42 0.12 -7.40
CA MET A 444 8.29 1.05 -8.12
C MET A 444 9.20 0.31 -9.09
N ASP A 445 9.32 0.80 -10.33
CA ASP A 445 10.32 0.29 -11.27
C ASP A 445 11.66 1.04 -11.18
N ALA A 446 12.66 0.52 -11.90
CA ALA A 446 14.00 1.13 -11.92
C ALA A 446 14.02 2.54 -12.56
N GLN A 447 13.00 2.93 -13.30
CA GLN A 447 12.85 4.25 -13.90
C GLN A 447 12.15 5.25 -12.97
N GLY A 448 11.65 4.79 -11.82
CA GLY A 448 10.91 5.60 -10.86
C GLY A 448 9.43 5.76 -11.19
N ASN A 449 8.88 4.90 -12.03
CA ASN A 449 7.43 4.82 -12.23
C ASN A 449 6.80 4.01 -11.10
N LEU A 450 5.61 4.42 -10.68
CA LEU A 450 4.83 3.73 -9.65
C LEU A 450 3.67 2.99 -10.31
N TYR A 451 3.38 1.79 -9.80
CA TYR A 451 2.28 0.96 -10.23
C TYR A 451 1.39 0.62 -9.04
N GLY A 452 0.09 0.63 -9.25
CA GLY A 452 -0.89 0.30 -8.21
C GLY A 452 -2.24 -0.10 -8.79
N THR A 453 -3.17 -0.34 -7.89
CA THR A 453 -4.55 -0.71 -8.18
C THR A 453 -5.51 0.26 -7.53
N ALA A 454 -6.67 0.43 -8.15
CA ALA A 454 -7.81 1.10 -7.56
C ALA A 454 -9.04 0.19 -7.73
N SER A 455 -9.75 -0.05 -6.63
CA SER A 455 -10.83 -1.05 -6.59
C SER A 455 -12.10 -0.60 -7.28
N ALA A 456 -12.28 0.71 -7.43
CA ALA A 456 -13.41 1.33 -8.12
C ALA A 456 -12.96 2.08 -9.38
N GLY A 457 -13.92 2.64 -10.11
CA GLY A 457 -13.66 3.40 -11.33
C GLY A 457 -13.33 2.53 -12.53
N GLY A 458 -12.81 3.17 -13.59
CA GLY A 458 -12.62 2.56 -14.88
C GLY A 458 -13.87 2.62 -15.74
N LYS A 459 -13.99 1.74 -16.72
CA LYS A 459 -15.13 1.75 -17.64
C LYS A 459 -16.41 1.34 -16.94
N LEU A 460 -17.42 2.22 -16.98
CA LEU A 460 -18.75 1.91 -16.48
C LEU A 460 -19.41 0.83 -17.34
N VAL A 461 -19.80 -0.27 -16.72
CA VAL A 461 -20.55 -1.36 -17.35
C VAL A 461 -21.97 -1.32 -16.84
N GLN A 462 -22.95 -1.28 -17.77
CA GLN A 462 -24.36 -1.25 -17.40
C GLN A 462 -24.77 -2.60 -16.80
N SER A 463 -25.24 -2.60 -15.56
CA SER A 463 -25.77 -3.80 -14.91
C SER A 463 -27.14 -4.19 -15.48
N GLN A 464 -27.55 -5.44 -15.29
CA GLN A 464 -28.87 -5.93 -15.72
C GLN A 464 -30.05 -5.20 -15.04
N ASN A 465 -29.80 -4.56 -13.89
CA ASN A 465 -30.79 -3.77 -13.15
C ASN A 465 -30.81 -2.29 -13.55
N GLY A 466 -30.10 -1.89 -14.63
CA GLY A 466 -30.08 -0.53 -15.15
C GLY A 466 -29.11 0.43 -14.44
N GLY A 467 -28.39 -0.03 -13.41
CA GLY A 467 -27.30 0.71 -12.79
C GLY A 467 -26.00 0.59 -13.59
N PHE A 468 -25.00 1.38 -13.22
CA PHE A 468 -23.64 1.26 -13.76
C PHE A 468 -22.71 0.77 -12.64
N ASN A 469 -21.88 -0.24 -12.95
CA ASN A 469 -20.84 -0.74 -12.07
C ASN A 469 -19.48 -0.43 -12.68
N SER A 470 -18.52 -0.08 -11.87
CA SER A 470 -17.10 -0.02 -12.19
C SER A 470 -16.39 -1.16 -11.46
N PHE A 471 -15.29 -1.67 -12.02
CA PHE A 471 -14.67 -2.89 -11.54
C PHE A 471 -13.21 -2.74 -11.17
N GLY A 472 -12.73 -1.49 -11.20
CA GLY A 472 -11.37 -1.13 -10.83
C GLY A 472 -10.39 -1.11 -12.00
N VAL A 473 -9.21 -0.61 -11.71
CA VAL A 473 -8.13 -0.40 -12.68
C VAL A 473 -6.77 -0.81 -12.12
N VAL A 474 -5.83 -1.06 -13.04
CA VAL A 474 -4.39 -1.02 -12.76
C VAL A 474 -3.82 0.23 -13.41
N PHE A 475 -3.06 1.02 -12.65
CA PHE A 475 -2.52 2.30 -13.10
C PHE A 475 -0.99 2.37 -13.00
N GLU A 476 -0.41 3.36 -13.71
CA GLU A 476 0.99 3.77 -13.67
C GLU A 476 1.08 5.28 -13.43
N ILE A 477 1.96 5.71 -12.53
CA ILE A 477 2.37 7.11 -12.39
C ILE A 477 3.77 7.26 -12.92
N VAL A 478 3.90 7.92 -14.05
CA VAL A 478 5.17 8.04 -14.79
C VAL A 478 6.08 9.09 -14.15
N GLY A 479 7.33 8.71 -13.86
CA GLY A 479 8.38 9.64 -13.39
C GLY A 479 8.15 10.20 -11.99
N ALA A 480 7.43 9.50 -11.13
CA ALA A 480 7.06 9.95 -9.79
C ALA A 480 8.25 9.98 -8.81
N ALA A 481 9.12 8.97 -8.89
CA ALA A 481 10.19 8.71 -7.95
C ALA A 481 11.57 8.98 -8.55
N THR A 482 12.58 9.09 -7.68
CA THR A 482 13.98 9.13 -8.10
C THR A 482 14.42 7.73 -8.53
N PRO A 483 14.90 7.54 -9.77
CA PRO A 483 15.33 6.24 -10.25
C PRO A 483 16.38 5.58 -9.34
N ALA A 484 16.33 4.24 -9.25
CA ALA A 484 17.38 3.48 -8.59
C ALA A 484 18.72 3.70 -9.31
N ARG A 485 19.79 3.94 -8.54
CA ARG A 485 21.16 4.11 -9.07
C ARG A 485 21.86 2.77 -9.19
#